data_6701206e1f641abd66b5106ba43118d6
#
_entry.id   6701206e1f641abd66b5106ba43118d6
#
_cell.length_a   1.000
_cell.length_b   1.000
_cell.length_c   1.000
_cell.angle_alpha   90.00
_cell.angle_beta   90.00
_cell.angle_gamma   90.00
#
_symmetry.space_group_name_H-M   'P 1'
#
loop_
_entity.id
_entity.type
_entity.pdbx_description
1 polymer ?
#
loop_
_entity_poly.entity_id
_entity_poly.type
_entity_poly.pdbx_seq_one_letter_code
_entity_poly.pdbx_strand_id
1 'polypeptide(L)'
;MTMPISLDAEQVRWILYGGTTVTVASRNAAMRPSIGQALGCRAEAGSSRLTVFLLSSRNRAVIADMRAGRPVAVVVTRGSTTRSLQLKAPDATEVPMTDADHDRVRDYVEIVAREWSQNGAPPEFTRTLLTRGPGPILAFEIEMAAAFDQTPGPRAGESLRGAG
;
A
#
# COMPACT_ATOMS: atom_id res chain seq x y z
N MET A 1 4.19 -24.89 -7.75
CA MET A 1 3.18 -23.82 -7.83
C MET A 1 3.10 -23.16 -6.47
N THR A 2 3.45 -21.91 -6.39
CA THR A 2 3.36 -21.16 -5.13
C THR A 2 1.89 -20.83 -4.89
N MET A 3 1.33 -21.25 -3.76
CA MET A 3 -0.03 -20.86 -3.39
C MET A 3 -0.07 -19.34 -3.18
N PRO A 4 -1.09 -18.65 -3.70
CA PRO A 4 -1.25 -17.22 -3.42
C PRO A 4 -1.40 -17.00 -1.92
N ILE A 5 -0.82 -15.90 -1.45
CA ILE A 5 -0.88 -15.52 -0.02
C ILE A 5 -2.13 -14.71 0.22
N SER A 6 -2.90 -15.07 1.23
CA SER A 6 -4.04 -14.30 1.70
C SER A 6 -3.76 -13.64 3.06
N LEU A 7 -4.39 -12.50 3.28
CA LEU A 7 -4.36 -11.80 4.56
C LEU A 7 -5.50 -12.29 5.45
N ASP A 8 -5.24 -12.43 6.74
CA ASP A 8 -6.27 -12.72 7.72
C ASP A 8 -7.08 -11.45 8.10
N ALA A 9 -8.14 -11.64 8.87
CA ALA A 9 -9.03 -10.53 9.25
C ALA A 9 -8.33 -9.48 10.16
N GLU A 10 -7.36 -9.89 10.99
CA GLU A 10 -6.59 -8.96 11.82
C GLU A 10 -5.66 -8.11 10.96
N GLN A 11 -4.94 -8.73 10.03
CA GLN A 11 -4.05 -8.05 9.10
C GLN A 11 -4.82 -7.04 8.23
N VAL A 12 -5.95 -7.44 7.68
CA VAL A 12 -6.81 -6.55 6.87
C VAL A 12 -7.29 -5.35 7.71
N ARG A 13 -7.77 -5.58 8.92
CA ARG A 13 -8.21 -4.51 9.82
C ARG A 13 -7.07 -3.55 10.14
N TRP A 14 -5.89 -4.08 10.43
CA TRP A 14 -4.71 -3.28 10.71
C TRP A 14 -4.28 -2.44 9.51
N ILE A 15 -4.25 -3.03 8.31
CA ILE A 15 -3.92 -2.33 7.05
C ILE A 15 -4.89 -1.18 6.79
N LEU A 16 -6.19 -1.43 6.92
CA LEU A 16 -7.22 -0.47 6.52
C LEU A 16 -7.47 0.63 7.56
N TYR A 17 -7.36 0.29 8.86
CA TYR A 17 -7.82 1.17 9.93
C TYR A 17 -6.76 1.42 11.02
N GLY A 18 -5.58 0.84 10.91
CA GLY A 18 -4.53 0.90 11.92
C GLY A 18 -3.66 2.18 11.88
N GLY A 19 -4.00 3.18 11.09
CA GLY A 19 -3.17 4.38 10.93
C GLY A 19 -1.88 4.12 10.15
N THR A 20 -1.93 3.17 9.24
CA THR A 20 -0.77 2.75 8.45
C THR A 20 -0.56 3.64 7.23
N THR A 21 0.69 3.82 6.82
CA THR A 21 1.05 4.35 5.51
C THR A 21 1.27 3.22 4.52
N VAL A 22 0.92 3.45 3.26
CA VAL A 22 1.05 2.47 2.18
C VAL A 22 2.03 3.02 1.14
N THR A 23 3.16 2.35 1.02
CA THR A 23 4.22 2.69 0.05
C THR A 23 4.27 1.62 -1.03
N VAL A 24 4.33 2.05 -2.29
CA VAL A 24 4.41 1.16 -3.45
C VAL A 24 5.75 1.34 -4.13
N ALA A 25 6.44 0.25 -4.43
CA ALA A 25 7.71 0.25 -5.13
C ALA A 25 7.67 -0.69 -6.34
N SER A 26 8.39 -0.32 -7.38
CA SER A 26 8.60 -1.13 -8.57
C SER A 26 10.00 -0.85 -9.14
N ARG A 27 10.29 -1.29 -10.33
CA ARG A 27 11.52 -1.03 -11.06
C ARG A 27 11.29 -1.05 -12.56
N ASN A 28 12.08 -0.30 -13.31
CA ASN A 28 12.04 -0.35 -14.76
C ASN A 28 12.88 -1.52 -15.35
N ALA A 29 12.91 -1.62 -16.68
CA ALA A 29 13.70 -2.63 -17.39
C ALA A 29 15.21 -2.53 -17.12
N ALA A 30 15.71 -1.34 -16.83
CA ALA A 30 17.11 -1.10 -16.50
C ALA A 30 17.41 -1.29 -14.99
N MET A 31 16.53 -1.98 -14.26
CA MET A 31 16.65 -2.25 -12.82
C MET A 31 16.70 -0.97 -11.94
N ARG A 32 16.29 0.18 -12.46
CA ARG A 32 16.16 1.39 -11.65
C ARG A 32 14.89 1.35 -10.84
N PRO A 33 14.97 1.50 -9.51
CA PRO A 33 13.80 1.47 -8.66
C PRO A 33 12.95 2.73 -8.82
N SER A 34 11.65 2.55 -8.62
CA SER A 34 10.68 3.63 -8.45
C SER A 34 9.89 3.38 -7.17
N ILE A 35 9.46 4.47 -6.54
CA ILE A 35 8.70 4.42 -5.28
C ILE A 35 7.61 5.48 -5.31
N GLY A 36 6.49 5.18 -4.68
CA GLY A 36 5.36 6.08 -4.55
C GLY A 36 4.62 5.90 -3.24
N GLN A 37 3.92 6.95 -2.85
CA GLN A 37 3.03 6.97 -1.69
C GLN A 37 1.60 6.75 -2.15
N ALA A 38 0.96 5.68 -1.69
CA ALA A 38 -0.46 5.46 -1.94
C ALA A 38 -1.34 6.28 -0.98
N LEU A 39 -2.58 6.48 -1.40
CA LEU A 39 -3.66 7.09 -0.62
C LEU A 39 -4.58 6.02 -0.03
N GLY A 40 -4.00 4.95 0.47
CA GLY A 40 -4.70 3.81 1.00
C GLY A 40 -4.81 2.63 0.05
N CYS A 41 -5.59 1.66 0.45
CA CYS A 41 -5.79 0.44 -0.29
C CYS A 41 -7.15 -0.20 0.03
N ARG A 42 -7.49 -1.23 -0.74
CA ARG A 42 -8.61 -2.13 -0.52
C ARG A 42 -8.09 -3.55 -0.37
N ALA A 43 -8.53 -4.24 0.66
CA ALA A 43 -8.20 -5.64 0.93
C ALA A 43 -9.38 -6.34 1.61
N GLU A 44 -9.48 -7.64 1.42
CA GLU A 44 -10.50 -8.49 2.04
C GLU A 44 -9.84 -9.70 2.69
N ALA A 45 -10.35 -10.11 3.85
CA ALA A 45 -9.84 -11.28 4.55
C ALA A 45 -10.03 -12.55 3.71
N GLY A 46 -9.00 -13.38 3.64
CA GLY A 46 -8.99 -14.60 2.84
C GLY A 46 -8.74 -14.38 1.34
N SER A 47 -8.69 -13.12 0.88
CA SER A 47 -8.34 -12.79 -0.50
C SER A 47 -6.82 -12.67 -0.68
N SER A 48 -6.32 -13.13 -1.82
CA SER A 48 -4.95 -12.90 -2.26
C SER A 48 -4.74 -11.55 -2.97
N ARG A 49 -5.80 -10.75 -3.09
CA ARG A 49 -5.79 -9.48 -3.83
C ARG A 49 -5.71 -8.29 -2.90
N LEU A 50 -4.90 -7.32 -3.29
CA LEU A 50 -4.81 -6.00 -2.68
C LEU A 50 -4.89 -4.96 -3.79
N THR A 51 -5.69 -3.91 -3.60
CA THR A 51 -5.76 -2.78 -4.54
C THR A 51 -5.21 -1.54 -3.86
N VAL A 52 -4.23 -0.87 -4.46
CA VAL A 52 -3.63 0.39 -3.96
C VAL A 52 -4.13 1.58 -4.77
N PHE A 53 -4.25 2.74 -4.12
CA PHE A 53 -4.74 3.98 -4.73
C PHE A 53 -3.62 5.00 -4.85
N LEU A 54 -3.32 5.47 -6.06
CA LEU A 54 -2.18 6.34 -6.36
C LEU A 54 -2.62 7.63 -7.02
N LEU A 55 -2.29 8.78 -6.42
CA LEU A 55 -2.45 10.07 -7.10
C LEU A 55 -1.46 10.15 -8.27
N SER A 56 -1.98 10.28 -9.49
CA SER A 56 -1.22 10.08 -10.73
C SER A 56 -0.02 11.04 -10.86
N SER A 57 -0.19 12.31 -10.49
CA SER A 57 0.87 13.32 -10.63
C SER A 57 2.09 13.07 -9.74
N ARG A 58 1.89 12.39 -8.61
CA ARG A 58 2.95 12.16 -7.61
C ARG A 58 3.63 10.81 -7.77
N ASN A 59 3.07 9.92 -8.56
CA ASN A 59 3.48 8.53 -8.65
C ASN A 59 3.83 8.10 -10.09
N ARG A 60 4.24 9.06 -10.94
CA ARG A 60 4.43 8.84 -12.38
C ARG A 60 5.36 7.67 -12.71
N ALA A 61 6.51 7.58 -12.03
CA ALA A 61 7.51 6.55 -12.32
C ALA A 61 7.00 5.16 -11.94
N VAL A 62 6.47 4.98 -10.72
CA VAL A 62 5.96 3.68 -10.26
C VAL A 62 4.72 3.26 -11.06
N ILE A 63 3.86 4.18 -11.45
CA ILE A 63 2.71 3.90 -12.32
C ILE A 63 3.18 3.42 -13.70
N ALA A 64 4.18 4.08 -14.29
CA ALA A 64 4.74 3.66 -15.58
C ALA A 64 5.33 2.25 -15.51
N ASP A 65 6.05 1.93 -14.45
CA ASP A 65 6.63 0.60 -14.25
C ASP A 65 5.54 -0.47 -14.06
N MET A 66 4.51 -0.19 -13.27
CA MET A 66 3.38 -1.12 -13.11
C MET A 66 2.62 -1.35 -14.42
N ARG A 67 2.35 -0.29 -15.21
CA ARG A 67 1.74 -0.42 -16.54
C ARG A 67 2.59 -1.22 -17.53
N ALA A 68 3.90 -1.21 -17.32
CA ALA A 68 4.85 -2.03 -18.08
C ALA A 68 4.96 -3.49 -17.57
N GLY A 69 4.08 -3.93 -16.66
CA GLY A 69 4.07 -5.30 -16.11
C GLY A 69 5.29 -5.63 -15.25
N ARG A 70 5.83 -4.64 -14.54
CA ARG A 70 7.00 -4.86 -13.68
C ARG A 70 6.60 -5.34 -12.29
N PRO A 71 7.50 -6.09 -11.59
CA PRO A 71 7.25 -6.54 -10.22
C PRO A 71 6.94 -5.38 -9.28
N VAL A 72 6.04 -5.64 -8.33
CA VAL A 72 5.55 -4.65 -7.37
C VAL A 72 5.80 -5.14 -5.95
N ALA A 73 6.21 -4.22 -5.08
CA ALA A 73 6.21 -4.41 -3.64
C ALA A 73 5.34 -3.33 -2.99
N VAL A 74 4.48 -3.74 -2.07
CA VAL A 74 3.68 -2.85 -1.24
C VAL A 74 4.14 -3.00 0.19
N VAL A 75 4.54 -1.90 0.82
CA VAL A 75 4.92 -1.87 2.23
C VAL A 75 3.89 -1.07 3.01
N VAL A 76 3.34 -1.71 4.02
CA VAL A 76 2.39 -1.10 4.95
C VAL A 76 3.08 -0.93 6.29
N THR A 77 3.13 0.30 6.81
CA THR A 77 3.84 0.61 8.06
C THR A 77 2.98 1.50 8.94
N ARG A 78 2.88 1.16 10.24
CA ARG A 78 2.36 2.05 11.26
C ARG A 78 3.51 2.82 11.91
N GLY A 79 3.52 4.16 11.74
CA GLY A 79 4.62 5.00 12.18
C GLY A 79 4.89 4.96 13.68
N SER A 80 3.85 4.92 14.52
CA SER A 80 3.98 4.93 15.98
C SER A 80 4.56 3.64 16.58
N THR A 81 4.43 2.50 15.89
CA THR A 81 4.89 1.19 16.37
C THR A 81 6.00 0.59 15.53
N THR A 82 6.30 1.18 14.37
CA THR A 82 7.19 0.64 13.34
C THR A 82 6.79 -0.74 12.79
N ARG A 83 5.65 -1.30 13.22
CA ARG A 83 5.11 -2.54 12.64
C ARG A 83 4.99 -2.38 11.14
N SER A 84 5.57 -3.30 10.38
CA SER A 84 5.64 -3.23 8.92
C SER A 84 5.40 -4.59 8.29
N LEU A 85 4.64 -4.57 7.20
CA LEU A 85 4.32 -5.72 6.37
C LEU A 85 4.72 -5.40 4.94
N GLN A 86 5.46 -6.28 4.27
CA GLN A 86 5.77 -6.18 2.85
C GLN A 86 5.05 -7.26 2.07
N LEU A 87 4.33 -6.86 1.04
CA LEU A 87 3.63 -7.73 0.11
C LEU A 87 4.30 -7.61 -1.26
N LYS A 88 4.50 -8.73 -1.94
CA LYS A 88 5.12 -8.76 -3.28
C LYS A 88 4.22 -9.45 -4.28
N ALA A 89 4.22 -8.90 -5.49
CA ALA A 89 3.50 -9.45 -6.64
C ALA A 89 4.38 -9.37 -7.90
N PRO A 90 4.19 -10.28 -8.87
CA PRO A 90 4.94 -10.25 -10.13
C PRO A 90 4.60 -9.06 -11.00
N ASP A 91 3.38 -8.54 -10.89
CA ASP A 91 2.85 -7.41 -11.64
C ASP A 91 1.67 -6.76 -10.90
N ALA A 92 1.07 -5.73 -11.54
CA ALA A 92 -0.16 -5.09 -11.10
C ALA A 92 -1.04 -4.79 -12.30
N THR A 93 -2.35 -4.84 -12.09
CA THR A 93 -3.37 -4.50 -13.09
C THR A 93 -4.08 -3.22 -12.72
N GLU A 94 -4.12 -2.25 -13.63
CA GLU A 94 -4.93 -1.05 -13.43
C GLU A 94 -6.43 -1.42 -13.51
N VAL A 95 -7.20 -1.03 -12.49
CA VAL A 95 -8.63 -1.32 -12.38
C VAL A 95 -9.41 -0.01 -12.17
N PRO A 96 -10.70 0.04 -12.53
CA PRO A 96 -11.50 1.24 -12.30
C PRO A 96 -11.60 1.58 -10.81
N MET A 97 -11.55 2.88 -10.49
CA MET A 97 -11.95 3.40 -9.17
C MET A 97 -13.47 3.33 -9.03
N THR A 98 -13.94 2.90 -7.86
CA THR A 98 -15.34 2.93 -7.48
C THR A 98 -15.63 4.10 -6.52
N ASP A 99 -16.91 4.44 -6.32
CA ASP A 99 -17.29 5.45 -5.32
C ASP A 99 -16.85 5.03 -3.91
N ALA A 100 -16.95 3.74 -3.59
CA ALA A 100 -16.46 3.19 -2.33
C ALA A 100 -14.94 3.32 -2.18
N ASP A 101 -14.17 3.25 -3.26
CA ASP A 101 -12.72 3.48 -3.22
C ASP A 101 -12.39 4.95 -2.94
N HIS A 102 -13.15 5.88 -3.50
CA HIS A 102 -13.01 7.31 -3.17
C HIS A 102 -13.33 7.61 -1.70
N ASP A 103 -14.34 6.95 -1.14
CA ASP A 103 -14.64 7.03 0.30
C ASP A 103 -13.48 6.50 1.14
N ARG A 104 -12.90 5.36 0.77
CA ARG A 104 -11.72 4.79 1.44
C ARG A 104 -10.51 5.72 1.38
N VAL A 105 -10.28 6.42 0.29
CA VAL A 105 -9.21 7.42 0.19
C VAL A 105 -9.43 8.55 1.20
N ARG A 106 -10.66 9.06 1.31
CA ARG A 106 -10.99 10.10 2.30
C ARG A 106 -10.76 9.61 3.73
N ASP A 107 -11.27 8.42 4.05
CA ASP A 107 -11.08 7.81 5.37
C ASP A 107 -9.61 7.58 5.70
N TYR A 108 -8.84 7.09 4.73
CA TYR A 108 -7.39 6.88 4.88
C TYR A 108 -6.67 8.17 5.25
N VAL A 109 -6.94 9.26 4.54
CA VAL A 109 -6.31 10.56 4.81
C VAL A 109 -6.60 11.01 6.25
N GLU A 110 -7.84 10.86 6.72
CA GLU A 110 -8.22 11.24 8.09
C GLU A 110 -7.59 10.33 9.15
N ILE A 111 -7.52 9.02 8.88
CA ILE A 111 -6.89 8.07 9.79
C ILE A 111 -5.39 8.35 9.93
N VAL A 112 -4.69 8.58 8.81
CA VAL A 112 -3.25 8.90 8.83
C VAL A 112 -3.00 10.27 9.47
N ALA A 113 -3.84 11.27 9.19
CA ALA A 113 -3.72 12.59 9.84
C ALA A 113 -3.84 12.49 11.36
N ARG A 114 -4.74 11.65 11.86
CA ARG A 114 -4.92 11.38 13.29
C ARG A 114 -3.71 10.63 13.86
N GLU A 115 -3.21 9.61 13.19
CA GLU A 115 -2.04 8.85 13.63
C GLU A 115 -0.79 9.76 13.72
N TRP A 116 -0.53 10.57 12.71
CA TRP A 116 0.63 11.45 12.69
C TRP A 116 0.53 12.61 13.68
N SER A 117 -0.68 13.03 14.03
CA SER A 117 -0.87 14.08 15.06
C SER A 117 -0.36 13.64 16.44
N GLN A 118 -0.37 12.36 16.72
CA GLN A 118 0.21 11.80 17.96
C GLN A 118 1.73 12.01 18.03
N ASN A 119 2.39 12.19 16.89
CA ASN A 119 3.82 12.49 16.78
C ASN A 119 4.09 13.99 16.49
N GLY A 120 3.09 14.85 16.70
CA GLY A 120 3.23 16.30 16.58
C GLY A 120 3.00 16.89 15.19
N ALA A 121 2.62 16.09 14.20
CA ALA A 121 2.29 16.64 12.87
C ALA A 121 0.88 17.25 12.88
N PRO A 122 0.71 18.56 12.52
CA PRO A 122 -0.62 19.14 12.42
C PRO A 122 -1.49 18.38 11.41
N PRO A 123 -2.76 18.05 11.73
CA PRO A 123 -3.63 17.29 10.83
C PRO A 123 -3.80 17.95 9.45
N GLU A 124 -3.89 19.29 9.38
CA GLU A 124 -3.99 20.03 8.13
C GLU A 124 -2.74 19.88 7.25
N PHE A 125 -1.55 19.84 7.87
CA PHE A 125 -0.31 19.57 7.16
C PHE A 125 -0.32 18.18 6.54
N THR A 126 -0.73 17.17 7.29
CA THR A 126 -0.81 15.78 6.80
C THR A 126 -1.81 15.63 5.66
N ARG A 127 -3.02 16.23 5.79
CA ARG A 127 -4.02 16.22 4.70
C ARG A 127 -3.46 16.85 3.43
N THR A 128 -2.85 18.02 3.55
CA THR A 128 -2.25 18.73 2.40
C THR A 128 -1.12 17.91 1.79
N LEU A 129 -0.24 17.36 2.61
CA LEU A 129 0.89 16.55 2.15
C LEU A 129 0.42 15.32 1.35
N LEU A 130 -0.61 14.63 1.83
CA LEU A 130 -1.11 13.42 1.17
C LEU A 130 -1.87 13.71 -0.13
N THR A 131 -2.69 14.77 -0.15
CA THR A 131 -3.62 15.02 -1.26
C THR A 131 -3.14 16.06 -2.26
N ARG A 132 -1.98 16.71 -2.02
CA ARG A 132 -1.45 17.76 -2.89
C ARG A 132 -1.04 17.21 -4.25
N GLY A 133 -1.57 17.78 -5.30
CA GLY A 133 -1.20 17.53 -6.69
C GLY A 133 -2.41 17.37 -7.60
N PRO A 134 -2.26 17.67 -8.89
CA PRO A 134 -3.32 17.51 -9.88
C PRO A 134 -3.46 16.06 -10.34
N GLY A 135 -4.54 15.80 -11.06
CA GLY A 135 -4.79 14.55 -11.76
C GLY A 135 -5.62 13.53 -10.97
N PRO A 136 -6.02 12.45 -11.64
CA PRO A 136 -6.85 11.42 -11.04
C PRO A 136 -6.09 10.56 -10.04
N ILE A 137 -6.85 9.93 -9.15
CA ILE A 137 -6.39 8.80 -8.35
C ILE A 137 -6.65 7.54 -9.18
N LEU A 138 -5.63 6.71 -9.32
CA LEU A 138 -5.67 5.46 -10.07
C LEU A 138 -5.61 4.28 -9.11
N ALA A 139 -6.30 3.20 -9.44
CA ALA A 139 -6.30 1.97 -8.67
C ALA A 139 -5.50 0.88 -9.39
N PHE A 140 -4.61 0.21 -8.66
CA PHE A 140 -3.83 -0.92 -9.15
C PHE A 140 -4.04 -2.13 -8.24
N GLU A 141 -4.54 -3.22 -8.81
CA GLU A 141 -4.72 -4.49 -8.12
C GLU A 141 -3.48 -5.36 -8.31
N ILE A 142 -3.01 -5.94 -7.21
CA ILE A 142 -1.95 -6.96 -7.19
C ILE A 142 -2.50 -8.28 -6.67
N GLU A 143 -2.00 -9.39 -7.20
CA GLU A 143 -2.15 -10.71 -6.60
C GLU A 143 -0.91 -11.05 -5.79
N MET A 144 -1.06 -11.16 -4.48
CA MET A 144 0.06 -11.31 -3.55
C MET A 144 0.69 -12.71 -3.70
N ALA A 145 1.94 -12.75 -4.13
CA ALA A 145 2.73 -13.98 -4.27
C ALA A 145 3.63 -14.26 -3.06
N ALA A 146 4.00 -13.22 -2.30
CA ALA A 146 4.80 -13.33 -1.09
C ALA A 146 4.48 -12.22 -0.10
N ALA A 147 4.59 -12.53 1.20
CA ALA A 147 4.46 -11.56 2.29
C ALA A 147 5.60 -11.76 3.29
N PHE A 148 6.09 -10.65 3.86
CA PHE A 148 7.21 -10.64 4.79
C PHE A 148 6.92 -9.70 5.97
N ASP A 149 7.29 -10.12 7.17
CA ASP A 149 7.39 -9.19 8.29
C ASP A 149 8.61 -8.29 8.07
N GLN A 150 8.39 -6.99 8.04
CA GLN A 150 9.44 -5.98 7.91
C GLN A 150 9.54 -5.09 9.16
N THR A 151 8.86 -5.48 10.23
CA THR A 151 8.97 -4.80 11.51
C THR A 151 10.43 -4.86 11.98
N PRO A 152 11.08 -3.71 12.30
CA PRO A 152 12.46 -3.69 12.77
C PRO A 152 12.64 -4.61 13.98
N GLY A 153 13.59 -5.54 13.87
CA GLY A 153 13.85 -6.53 14.92
C GLY A 153 14.36 -7.86 14.37
N PRO A 154 14.51 -8.88 15.21
CA PRO A 154 15.11 -10.16 14.81
C PRO A 154 14.28 -10.95 13.77
N ARG A 155 12.99 -10.64 13.63
CA ARG A 155 12.12 -11.28 12.62
C ARG A 155 11.97 -10.51 11.31
N ALA A 156 12.67 -9.38 11.16
CA ALA A 156 12.62 -8.61 9.93
C ALA A 156 13.09 -9.46 8.74
N GLY A 157 12.25 -9.55 7.69
CA GLY A 157 12.49 -10.38 6.53
C GLY A 157 11.95 -11.81 6.62
N GLU A 158 11.36 -12.23 7.76
CA GLU A 158 10.68 -13.52 7.84
C GLU A 158 9.50 -13.58 6.88
N SER A 159 9.43 -14.67 6.11
CA SER A 159 8.30 -14.95 5.24
C SER A 159 7.06 -15.30 6.05
N LEU A 160 5.97 -14.59 5.79
CA LEU A 160 4.66 -14.92 6.34
C LEU A 160 4.03 -15.97 5.42
N ARG A 161 3.74 -17.15 5.96
CA ARG A 161 2.95 -18.16 5.25
C ARG A 161 1.50 -17.74 5.31
N GLY A 162 0.78 -17.90 4.19
CA GLY A 162 -0.66 -17.65 4.17
C GLY A 162 -1.35 -18.45 5.29
N ALA A 163 -2.39 -17.86 5.87
CA ALA A 163 -3.25 -18.58 6.79
C ALA A 163 -3.86 -19.77 6.03
N GLY A 164 -3.46 -20.98 6.43
CA GLY A 164 -4.02 -22.23 5.91
C GLY A 164 -5.42 -22.48 6.42
#